data_2610a705b1e493c98b108649d6af4bdc
#
_entry.id   2610a705b1e493c98b108649d6af4bdc
#
_cell.length_a   1.000
_cell.length_b   1.000
_cell.length_c   1.000
_cell.angle_alpha   90.00
_cell.angle_beta   90.00
_cell.angle_gamma   90.00
#
_symmetry.space_group_name_H-M   'P 1'
#
loop_
_entity.id
_entity.type
_entity.pdbx_description
1 polymer ?
#
loop_
_entity_poly.entity_id
_entity_poly.type
_entity_poly.pdbx_seq_one_letter_code
_entity_poly.pdbx_strand_id
1 'polypeptide(L)'
;MAAMPPPATITPASHVGFDSITSQIERKQLKRGFQFNVICVGQTGLGKSTLINTIFASHLIDSKGRLQPDEPVRQTTEIQGVSHLIEENGVRLRLNIVDTPGYGDLVNNDRCWDPIVKYIKDQHSAYLRRELTAQRERYIPDTRIHCCLFFIQPSGHSLKPIDIVVLKKLSDVVNVVPVIAKSDTLTSEERLQFKERIKAEFAFHNLKMFPYDNDEYDDEERALNQQIKNLVPFAIVGSEKDIIINGKAVRGRQNRWGVINVEDEAHCEFIYLRNFLMRTHLQEMIETTSQIHYETFRAKQLLALKESSAHGPGGGASRPISPAADREMSRGSQRLGLNGY
;
A
#
# COMPACT_ATOMS: atom_id res chain seq x y z
N MET A 1 -17.32 30.03 23.78
CA MET A 1 -17.97 30.20 22.47
C MET A 1 -19.18 29.26 22.46
N ALA A 2 -20.39 29.81 22.32
CA ALA A 2 -21.60 29.00 22.21
C ALA A 2 -21.58 28.29 20.84
N ALA A 3 -21.81 26.97 20.82
CA ALA A 3 -21.91 26.20 19.60
C ALA A 3 -23.08 26.74 18.76
N MET A 4 -22.82 27.05 17.49
CA MET A 4 -23.90 27.42 16.58
C MET A 4 -24.85 26.22 16.41
N PRO A 5 -26.17 26.43 16.39
CA PRO A 5 -27.11 25.35 16.12
C PRO A 5 -26.86 24.78 14.71
N PRO A 6 -27.13 23.49 14.49
CA PRO A 6 -26.95 22.88 13.18
C PRO A 6 -27.80 23.64 12.15
N PRO A 7 -27.29 23.84 10.92
CA PRO A 7 -28.02 24.55 9.87
C PRO A 7 -29.34 23.82 9.53
N ALA A 8 -30.42 24.57 9.42
CA ALA A 8 -31.71 24.00 9.01
C ALA A 8 -31.65 23.61 7.52
N THR A 9 -32.14 22.41 7.19
CA THR A 9 -32.26 21.97 5.80
C THR A 9 -33.39 22.76 5.13
N ILE A 10 -33.07 23.51 4.10
CA ILE A 10 -34.01 24.29 3.29
C ILE A 10 -34.18 23.58 1.95
N THR A 11 -35.40 23.24 1.60
CA THR A 11 -35.74 22.73 0.27
C THR A 11 -36.09 23.92 -0.65
N PRO A 12 -35.32 24.17 -1.73
CA PRO A 12 -35.61 25.29 -2.65
C PRO A 12 -36.94 25.11 -3.34
N ALA A 13 -37.68 26.19 -3.51
CA ALA A 13 -39.00 26.22 -4.20
C ALA A 13 -38.90 26.11 -5.73
N SER A 14 -37.67 26.28 -6.28
CA SER A 14 -37.41 26.20 -7.74
C SER A 14 -36.02 25.62 -7.98
N HIS A 15 -35.76 25.21 -9.23
CA HIS A 15 -34.47 24.68 -9.64
C HIS A 15 -33.36 25.72 -9.48
N VAL A 16 -32.35 25.40 -8.66
CA VAL A 16 -31.19 26.29 -8.34
C VAL A 16 -29.95 25.91 -9.14
N GLY A 17 -29.90 24.71 -9.73
CA GLY A 17 -28.78 24.25 -10.56
C GLY A 17 -27.64 23.56 -9.81
N PHE A 18 -27.88 23.07 -8.60
CA PHE A 18 -26.86 22.33 -7.81
C PHE A 18 -26.47 20.98 -8.42
N ASP A 19 -27.32 20.41 -9.27
CA ASP A 19 -27.08 19.22 -10.09
C ASP A 19 -25.83 19.33 -10.96
N SER A 20 -25.47 20.55 -11.39
CA SER A 20 -24.25 20.79 -12.17
C SER A 20 -22.95 20.72 -11.37
N ILE A 21 -23.00 20.78 -10.04
CA ILE A 21 -21.80 20.81 -9.18
C ILE A 21 -20.99 19.51 -9.33
N THR A 22 -21.67 18.37 -9.36
CA THR A 22 -21.03 17.05 -9.54
C THR A 22 -20.21 17.01 -10.84
N SER A 23 -20.79 17.46 -11.95
CA SER A 23 -20.09 17.51 -13.24
C SER A 23 -18.93 18.52 -13.25
N GLN A 24 -18.99 19.60 -12.48
CA GLN A 24 -17.87 20.55 -12.34
C GLN A 24 -16.71 19.94 -11.57
N ILE A 25 -16.99 19.20 -10.48
CA ILE A 25 -16.01 18.50 -9.68
C ILE A 25 -15.33 17.42 -10.53
N GLU A 26 -16.13 16.60 -11.22
CA GLU A 26 -15.65 15.54 -12.10
C GLU A 26 -14.69 16.08 -13.18
N ARG A 27 -15.12 17.11 -13.93
CA ARG A 27 -14.26 17.75 -14.94
C ARG A 27 -12.96 18.29 -14.37
N LYS A 28 -13.00 18.84 -13.16
CA LYS A 28 -11.80 19.35 -12.47
C LYS A 28 -10.87 18.21 -12.07
N GLN A 29 -11.40 17.11 -11.56
CA GLN A 29 -10.64 15.93 -11.20
C GLN A 29 -10.02 15.25 -12.43
N LEU A 30 -10.76 15.06 -13.51
CA LEU A 30 -10.28 14.52 -14.77
C LEU A 30 -9.13 15.36 -15.36
N LYS A 31 -9.23 16.69 -15.30
CA LYS A 31 -8.14 17.59 -15.75
C LYS A 31 -6.90 17.47 -14.88
N ARG A 32 -7.07 17.29 -13.58
CA ARG A 32 -5.97 17.12 -12.63
C ARG A 32 -5.28 15.77 -12.80
N GLY A 33 -6.05 14.74 -13.14
CA GLY A 33 -5.62 13.35 -13.12
C GLY A 33 -5.51 12.82 -11.70
N PHE A 34 -5.28 11.52 -11.60
CA PHE A 34 -5.12 10.80 -10.35
C PHE A 34 -3.67 10.39 -10.14
N GLN A 35 -3.27 10.22 -8.91
CA GLN A 35 -1.95 9.72 -8.56
C GLN A 35 -2.09 8.59 -7.55
N PHE A 36 -1.40 7.48 -7.83
CA PHE A 36 -1.41 6.31 -6.95
C PHE A 36 0.02 5.80 -6.74
N ASN A 37 0.43 5.73 -5.48
CA ASN A 37 1.79 5.35 -5.09
C ASN A 37 1.72 3.99 -4.37
N VAL A 38 2.33 2.97 -4.95
CA VAL A 38 2.32 1.59 -4.46
C VAL A 38 3.72 1.14 -4.13
N ILE A 39 3.89 0.49 -2.98
CA ILE A 39 5.12 -0.19 -2.62
C ILE A 39 4.89 -1.70 -2.57
N CYS A 40 5.79 -2.47 -3.14
CA CYS A 40 5.74 -3.94 -3.15
C CYS A 40 6.76 -4.49 -2.17
N VAL A 41 6.29 -5.23 -1.16
CA VAL A 41 7.12 -5.77 -0.09
C VAL A 41 6.95 -7.28 0.00
N GLY A 42 8.03 -8.02 0.09
CA GLY A 42 8.00 -9.49 0.17
C GLY A 42 9.35 -10.10 -0.16
N GLN A 43 9.49 -11.40 0.08
CA GLN A 43 10.72 -12.14 -0.19
C GLN A 43 11.09 -12.11 -1.69
N THR A 44 12.35 -12.39 -1.99
CA THR A 44 12.82 -12.49 -3.37
C THR A 44 12.13 -13.65 -4.10
N GLY A 45 11.88 -13.45 -5.39
CA GLY A 45 11.32 -14.52 -6.24
C GLY A 45 9.83 -14.76 -6.11
N LEU A 46 9.09 -14.01 -5.28
CA LEU A 46 7.62 -14.15 -5.17
C LEU A 46 6.84 -13.62 -6.38
N GLY A 47 7.50 -12.90 -7.29
CA GLY A 47 6.85 -12.39 -8.50
C GLY A 47 6.23 -11.01 -8.32
N LYS A 48 6.81 -10.16 -7.45
CA LYS A 48 6.37 -8.78 -7.22
C LYS A 48 6.26 -7.97 -8.52
N SER A 49 7.36 -7.89 -9.26
CA SER A 49 7.41 -7.15 -10.53
C SER A 49 6.47 -7.72 -11.59
N THR A 50 6.36 -9.05 -11.68
CA THR A 50 5.43 -9.74 -12.59
C THR A 50 3.98 -9.39 -12.27
N LEU A 51 3.60 -9.36 -10.99
CA LEU A 51 2.23 -9.01 -10.62
C LEU A 51 1.88 -7.58 -11.03
N ILE A 52 2.77 -6.64 -10.79
CA ILE A 52 2.56 -5.24 -11.19
C ILE A 52 2.34 -5.13 -12.71
N ASN A 53 3.19 -5.76 -13.50
CA ASN A 53 3.02 -5.79 -14.95
C ASN A 53 1.70 -6.47 -15.37
N THR A 54 1.26 -7.46 -14.61
CA THR A 54 -0.03 -8.13 -14.84
C THR A 54 -1.21 -7.20 -14.53
N ILE A 55 -1.18 -6.49 -13.38
CA ILE A 55 -2.28 -5.59 -12.96
C ILE A 55 -2.52 -4.50 -14.01
N PHE A 56 -1.46 -3.89 -14.48
CA PHE A 56 -1.55 -2.76 -15.41
C PHE A 56 -1.50 -3.18 -16.89
N ALA A 57 -1.50 -4.48 -17.17
CA ALA A 57 -1.45 -5.04 -18.52
C ALA A 57 -0.33 -4.43 -19.41
N SER A 58 0.77 -4.01 -18.80
CA SER A 58 1.88 -3.30 -19.45
C SER A 58 3.20 -3.69 -18.80
N HIS A 59 4.28 -3.62 -19.56
CA HIS A 59 5.63 -3.85 -19.04
C HIS A 59 6.14 -2.57 -18.36
N LEU A 60 5.84 -2.41 -17.08
CA LEU A 60 6.18 -1.22 -16.29
C LEU A 60 7.51 -1.37 -15.56
N ILE A 61 7.81 -2.57 -15.10
CA ILE A 61 9.02 -2.92 -14.37
C ILE A 61 9.70 -4.08 -15.07
N ASP A 62 11.03 -4.04 -15.12
CA ASP A 62 11.80 -5.14 -15.69
C ASP A 62 11.69 -6.39 -14.82
N SER A 63 10.80 -7.27 -15.21
CA SER A 63 10.50 -8.55 -14.53
C SER A 63 11.33 -9.70 -15.06
N LYS A 64 12.46 -9.44 -15.75
CA LYS A 64 13.26 -10.49 -16.41
C LYS A 64 13.41 -11.70 -15.53
N GLY A 65 12.49 -12.66 -15.72
CA GLY A 65 12.60 -14.00 -15.21
C GLY A 65 13.88 -14.64 -15.71
N ARG A 66 14.27 -15.76 -15.15
CA ARG A 66 15.39 -16.56 -15.66
C ARG A 66 15.18 -16.81 -17.14
N LEU A 67 16.09 -16.32 -17.96
CA LEU A 67 16.13 -16.67 -19.40
C LEU A 67 16.54 -18.14 -19.58
N GLN A 68 17.35 -18.64 -18.64
CA GLN A 68 17.73 -20.06 -18.56
C GLN A 68 17.49 -20.61 -17.14
N PRO A 69 17.23 -21.92 -17.00
CA PRO A 69 16.99 -22.57 -15.69
C PRO A 69 18.16 -22.40 -14.69
N ASP A 70 19.36 -22.29 -15.19
CA ASP A 70 20.60 -22.22 -14.39
C ASP A 70 21.03 -20.79 -14.01
N GLU A 71 20.35 -19.76 -14.52
CA GLU A 71 20.65 -18.39 -14.13
C GLU A 71 20.18 -18.10 -12.70
N PRO A 72 21.00 -17.41 -11.88
CA PRO A 72 20.56 -16.98 -10.55
C PRO A 72 19.38 -16.02 -10.68
N VAL A 73 18.45 -16.11 -9.74
CA VAL A 73 17.33 -15.17 -9.66
C VAL A 73 17.91 -13.77 -9.44
N ARG A 74 17.61 -12.82 -10.33
CA ARG A 74 17.99 -11.42 -10.12
C ARG A 74 17.34 -10.91 -8.84
N GLN A 75 18.17 -10.39 -7.96
CA GLN A 75 17.72 -9.79 -6.72
C GLN A 75 17.70 -8.27 -6.88
N THR A 76 16.62 -7.64 -6.46
CA THR A 76 16.57 -6.19 -6.29
C THR A 76 17.45 -5.83 -5.09
N THR A 77 18.53 -5.11 -5.31
CA THR A 77 19.48 -4.74 -4.24
C THR A 77 19.16 -3.42 -3.56
N GLU A 78 18.44 -2.54 -4.26
CA GLU A 78 18.08 -1.21 -3.79
C GLU A 78 16.59 -0.95 -4.01
N ILE A 79 16.02 -0.04 -3.21
CA ILE A 79 14.64 0.42 -3.39
C ILE A 79 14.59 1.26 -4.67
N GLN A 80 13.85 0.81 -5.66
CA GLN A 80 13.71 1.47 -6.95
C GLN A 80 12.27 1.96 -7.13
N GLY A 81 12.12 3.24 -7.44
CA GLY A 81 10.83 3.84 -7.78
C GLY A 81 10.74 4.11 -9.28
N VAL A 82 9.68 3.64 -9.91
CA VAL A 82 9.37 3.90 -11.33
C VAL A 82 8.03 4.61 -11.41
N SER A 83 7.95 5.65 -12.24
CA SER A 83 6.74 6.45 -12.44
C SER A 83 6.23 6.31 -13.86
N HIS A 84 4.96 5.97 -14.01
CA HIS A 84 4.28 5.83 -15.29
C HIS A 84 3.04 6.70 -15.34
N LEU A 85 2.70 7.22 -16.52
CA LEU A 85 1.44 7.88 -16.79
C LEU A 85 0.60 6.93 -17.65
N ILE A 86 -0.50 6.47 -17.08
CA ILE A 86 -1.46 5.57 -17.75
C ILE A 86 -2.68 6.40 -18.09
N GLU A 87 -3.16 6.29 -19.33
CA GLU A 87 -4.38 6.95 -19.78
C GLU A 87 -5.36 5.89 -20.30
N GLU A 88 -6.56 5.87 -19.72
CA GLU A 88 -7.64 4.99 -20.13
C GLU A 88 -8.94 5.80 -20.16
N ASN A 89 -9.63 5.78 -21.31
CA ASN A 89 -10.93 6.47 -21.51
C ASN A 89 -10.92 7.96 -21.07
N GLY A 90 -9.82 8.68 -21.31
CA GLY A 90 -9.66 10.08 -20.92
C GLY A 90 -9.33 10.33 -19.45
N VAL A 91 -9.22 9.28 -18.65
CA VAL A 91 -8.76 9.34 -17.27
C VAL A 91 -7.24 9.12 -17.22
N ARG A 92 -6.51 10.04 -16.60
CA ARG A 92 -5.06 9.95 -16.45
C ARG A 92 -4.69 9.56 -15.03
N LEU A 93 -3.95 8.46 -14.90
CA LEU A 93 -3.41 7.97 -13.64
C LEU A 93 -1.88 8.05 -13.68
N ARG A 94 -1.29 8.83 -12.77
CA ARG A 94 0.15 8.75 -12.49
C ARG A 94 0.37 7.65 -11.46
N LEU A 95 0.93 6.55 -11.92
CA LEU A 95 1.26 5.41 -11.09
C LEU A 95 2.74 5.44 -10.72
N ASN A 96 3.03 5.50 -9.44
CA ASN A 96 4.38 5.35 -8.92
C ASN A 96 4.49 3.99 -8.22
N ILE A 97 5.39 3.17 -8.71
CA ILE A 97 5.63 1.84 -8.19
C ILE A 97 7.01 1.81 -7.55
N VAL A 98 7.06 1.34 -6.32
CA VAL A 98 8.29 1.17 -5.57
C VAL A 98 8.52 -0.32 -5.38
N ASP A 99 9.53 -0.87 -6.04
CA ASP A 99 9.99 -2.22 -5.81
C ASP A 99 11.06 -2.24 -4.71
N THR A 100 10.94 -3.17 -3.79
CA THR A 100 11.87 -3.29 -2.66
C THR A 100 12.71 -4.54 -2.76
N PRO A 101 13.94 -4.51 -2.22
CA PRO A 101 14.72 -5.72 -2.00
C PRO A 101 13.91 -6.75 -1.22
N GLY A 102 14.07 -8.02 -1.57
CA GLY A 102 13.49 -9.09 -0.77
C GLY A 102 14.05 -9.05 0.66
N TYR A 103 13.15 -9.11 1.64
CA TYR A 103 13.55 -9.24 3.03
C TYR A 103 13.56 -10.73 3.43
N GLY A 104 14.33 -11.06 4.47
CA GLY A 104 14.32 -12.42 5.02
C GLY A 104 15.20 -13.43 4.27
N ASP A 105 15.93 -13.00 3.25
CA ASP A 105 16.79 -13.87 2.42
C ASP A 105 18.28 -13.85 2.87
N LEU A 106 18.60 -13.01 3.85
CA LEU A 106 19.95 -12.89 4.39
C LEU A 106 20.16 -13.82 5.58
N VAL A 107 21.41 -14.12 5.89
CA VAL A 107 21.80 -14.91 7.09
C VAL A 107 21.40 -14.16 8.37
N ASN A 108 21.60 -12.85 8.39
CA ASN A 108 21.11 -11.97 9.45
C ASN A 108 20.00 -11.06 8.88
N ASN A 109 18.79 -11.28 9.36
CA ASN A 109 17.60 -10.53 8.97
C ASN A 109 17.17 -9.51 10.03
N ASP A 110 18.02 -9.22 11.01
CA ASP A 110 17.74 -8.22 12.02
C ASP A 110 17.51 -6.86 11.38
N ARG A 111 16.32 -6.29 11.64
CA ARG A 111 15.91 -4.98 11.13
C ARG A 111 15.88 -4.86 9.60
N CYS A 112 15.71 -5.96 8.88
CA CYS A 112 15.61 -5.93 7.40
C CYS A 112 14.43 -5.08 6.86
N TRP A 113 13.44 -4.78 7.72
CA TRP A 113 12.31 -3.89 7.44
C TRP A 113 12.64 -2.40 7.60
N ASP A 114 13.68 -2.03 8.35
CA ASP A 114 14.01 -0.63 8.65
C ASP A 114 14.19 0.23 7.38
N PRO A 115 14.89 -0.22 6.31
CA PRO A 115 15.01 0.56 5.09
C PRO A 115 13.64 0.85 4.43
N ILE A 116 12.72 -0.12 4.47
CA ILE A 116 11.39 0.00 3.87
C ILE A 116 10.54 1.01 4.66
N VAL A 117 10.47 0.86 5.98
CA VAL A 117 9.77 1.77 6.88
C VAL A 117 10.35 3.18 6.80
N LYS A 118 11.69 3.28 6.73
CA LYS A 118 12.38 4.55 6.56
C LYS A 118 11.98 5.21 5.25
N TYR A 119 11.98 4.47 4.15
CA TYR A 119 11.58 5.00 2.84
C TYR A 119 10.16 5.60 2.88
N ILE A 120 9.18 4.88 3.46
CA ILE A 120 7.80 5.37 3.60
C ILE A 120 7.76 6.67 4.41
N LYS A 121 8.46 6.71 5.55
CA LYS A 121 8.55 7.92 6.39
C LYS A 121 9.27 9.08 5.68
N ASP A 122 10.28 8.81 4.87
CA ASP A 122 10.98 9.81 4.06
C ASP A 122 10.05 10.44 3.01
N GLN A 123 9.13 9.65 2.41
CA GLN A 123 8.11 10.18 1.51
C GLN A 123 7.11 11.09 2.24
N HIS A 124 6.67 10.72 3.45
CA HIS A 124 5.86 11.59 4.31
C HIS A 124 6.61 12.88 4.67
N SER A 125 7.89 12.77 5.01
CA SER A 125 8.75 13.95 5.32
C SER A 125 8.90 14.87 4.11
N ALA A 126 9.04 14.31 2.91
CA ALA A 126 9.14 15.10 1.68
C ALA A 126 7.86 15.89 1.39
N TYR A 127 6.70 15.29 1.65
CA TYR A 127 5.41 15.97 1.54
C TYR A 127 5.26 17.07 2.60
N LEU A 128 5.58 16.78 3.86
CA LEU A 128 5.52 17.74 4.98
C LEU A 128 6.41 18.96 4.75
N ARG A 129 7.63 18.77 4.21
CA ARG A 129 8.53 19.90 3.89
C ARG A 129 7.90 20.85 2.89
N ARG A 130 7.24 20.33 1.84
CA ARG A 130 6.54 21.16 0.85
C ARG A 130 5.33 21.87 1.45
N GLU A 131 4.61 21.20 2.36
CA GLU A 131 3.47 21.79 3.07
C GLU A 131 3.91 22.98 3.97
N LEU A 132 5.07 22.86 4.61
CA LEU A 132 5.61 23.88 5.52
C LEU A 132 6.42 24.98 4.81
N THR A 133 6.64 24.90 3.51
CA THR A 133 7.36 25.91 2.75
C THR A 133 6.57 27.21 2.72
N ALA A 134 7.25 28.35 2.98
CA ALA A 134 6.63 29.68 3.05
C ALA A 134 5.94 30.10 1.74
N GLN A 135 6.52 29.73 0.59
CA GLN A 135 5.88 29.88 -0.72
C GLN A 135 5.18 28.56 -1.07
N ARG A 136 3.96 28.40 -0.59
CA ARG A 136 3.18 27.18 -0.81
C ARG A 136 2.78 27.08 -2.29
N GLU A 137 3.17 25.99 -2.91
CA GLU A 137 2.70 25.63 -4.26
C GLU A 137 1.17 25.44 -4.23
N ARG A 138 0.47 25.94 -5.26
CA ARG A 138 -0.99 25.73 -5.40
C ARG A 138 -1.37 24.26 -5.39
N TYR A 139 -0.48 23.40 -5.81
CA TYR A 139 -0.63 21.98 -5.88
C TYR A 139 0.67 21.27 -5.43
N ILE A 140 0.61 20.57 -4.33
CA ILE A 140 1.72 19.74 -3.85
C ILE A 140 1.57 18.35 -4.47
N PRO A 141 2.53 17.87 -5.29
CA PRO A 141 2.52 16.50 -5.77
C PRO A 141 2.57 15.52 -4.60
N ASP A 142 1.70 14.52 -4.61
CA ASP A 142 1.63 13.55 -3.53
C ASP A 142 2.78 12.54 -3.63
N THR A 143 3.71 12.60 -2.67
CA THR A 143 4.84 11.67 -2.59
C THR A 143 4.57 10.49 -1.64
N ARG A 144 3.50 10.55 -0.84
CA ARG A 144 3.18 9.56 0.17
C ARG A 144 2.84 8.22 -0.45
N ILE A 145 3.18 7.13 0.20
CA ILE A 145 2.81 5.79 -0.24
C ILE A 145 1.38 5.49 0.19
N HIS A 146 0.51 5.17 -0.78
CA HIS A 146 -0.91 4.94 -0.53
C HIS A 146 -1.22 3.48 -0.20
N CYS A 147 -0.50 2.55 -0.82
CA CYS A 147 -0.73 1.12 -0.67
C CYS A 147 0.58 0.35 -0.58
N CYS A 148 0.64 -0.60 0.34
CA CYS A 148 1.69 -1.60 0.43
C CYS A 148 1.13 -2.97 0.06
N LEU A 149 1.51 -3.50 -1.10
CA LEU A 149 1.25 -4.89 -1.47
C LEU A 149 2.25 -5.78 -0.75
N PHE A 150 1.77 -6.52 0.25
CA PHE A 150 2.59 -7.41 1.03
C PHE A 150 2.48 -8.85 0.53
N PHE A 151 3.56 -9.37 -0.01
CA PHE A 151 3.60 -10.68 -0.65
C PHE A 151 3.94 -11.78 0.35
N ILE A 152 2.98 -12.68 0.58
CA ILE A 152 3.10 -13.84 1.45
C ILE A 152 3.51 -15.05 0.60
N GLN A 153 4.50 -15.80 1.10
CA GLN A 153 4.93 -17.03 0.46
C GLN A 153 3.85 -18.11 0.59
N PRO A 154 3.51 -18.85 -0.49
CA PRO A 154 2.49 -19.87 -0.47
C PRO A 154 3.02 -21.17 0.16
N SER A 155 3.27 -21.14 1.48
CA SER A 155 3.79 -22.28 2.24
C SER A 155 2.72 -23.32 2.57
N GLY A 156 1.46 -22.90 2.61
CA GLY A 156 0.33 -23.74 3.02
C GLY A 156 0.22 -23.97 4.53
N HIS A 157 1.16 -23.46 5.35
CA HIS A 157 1.21 -23.71 6.79
C HIS A 157 0.78 -22.50 7.62
N SER A 158 1.69 -21.54 7.82
CA SER A 158 1.50 -20.36 8.63
C SER A 158 2.36 -19.21 8.12
N LEU A 159 2.16 -18.01 8.65
CA LEU A 159 3.08 -16.90 8.40
C LEU A 159 4.44 -17.18 9.06
N LYS A 160 5.49 -16.71 8.44
CA LYS A 160 6.79 -16.74 9.08
C LYS A 160 6.84 -15.70 10.21
N PRO A 161 7.54 -15.97 11.33
CA PRO A 161 7.66 -14.98 12.43
C PRO A 161 8.17 -13.62 11.94
N ILE A 162 9.07 -13.60 10.95
CA ILE A 162 9.55 -12.36 10.35
C ILE A 162 8.45 -11.58 9.63
N ASP A 163 7.53 -12.27 8.93
CA ASP A 163 6.42 -11.64 8.21
C ASP A 163 5.47 -10.92 9.19
N ILE A 164 5.22 -11.52 10.35
CA ILE A 164 4.39 -10.93 11.41
C ILE A 164 5.02 -9.62 11.93
N VAL A 165 6.34 -9.63 12.17
CA VAL A 165 7.06 -8.43 12.63
C VAL A 165 7.03 -7.34 11.57
N VAL A 166 7.28 -7.69 10.30
CA VAL A 166 7.27 -6.74 9.18
C VAL A 166 5.87 -6.16 8.98
N LEU A 167 4.83 -7.00 8.96
CA LEU A 167 3.44 -6.57 8.85
C LEU A 167 3.05 -5.59 9.95
N LYS A 168 3.42 -5.88 11.21
CA LYS A 168 3.14 -5.00 12.34
C LYS A 168 3.81 -3.62 12.19
N LYS A 169 5.03 -3.58 11.67
CA LYS A 169 5.76 -2.31 11.45
C LYS A 169 5.22 -1.53 10.26
N LEU A 170 4.76 -2.22 9.22
CA LEU A 170 4.19 -1.57 8.03
C LEU A 170 2.78 -1.06 8.26
N SER A 171 1.93 -1.82 8.98
CA SER A 171 0.54 -1.40 9.27
C SER A 171 0.45 -0.11 10.09
N ASP A 172 1.51 0.26 10.81
CA ASP A 172 1.58 1.53 11.55
C ASP A 172 1.83 2.75 10.64
N VAL A 173 2.30 2.56 9.41
CA VAL A 173 2.78 3.66 8.55
C VAL A 173 2.16 3.71 7.16
N VAL A 174 1.48 2.65 6.72
CA VAL A 174 0.91 2.54 5.38
C VAL A 174 -0.27 1.57 5.35
N ASN A 175 -1.20 1.73 4.40
CA ASN A 175 -2.27 0.76 4.15
C ASN A 175 -1.67 -0.55 3.61
N VAL A 176 -1.80 -1.63 4.34
CA VAL A 176 -1.25 -2.94 3.96
C VAL A 176 -2.34 -3.81 3.35
N VAL A 177 -2.08 -4.30 2.13
CA VAL A 177 -2.91 -5.26 1.40
C VAL A 177 -2.12 -6.55 1.24
N PRO A 178 -2.41 -7.60 2.03
CA PRO A 178 -1.69 -8.86 1.94
C PRO A 178 -2.17 -9.70 0.74
N VAL A 179 -1.20 -10.25 0.02
CA VAL A 179 -1.44 -11.11 -1.14
C VAL A 179 -0.63 -12.42 -1.03
N ILE A 180 -1.27 -13.54 -1.26
CA ILE A 180 -0.60 -14.85 -1.35
C ILE A 180 -0.08 -15.00 -2.77
N ALA A 181 1.25 -14.97 -2.91
CA ALA A 181 1.90 -15.07 -4.21
C ALA A 181 1.87 -16.49 -4.76
N LYS A 182 1.87 -16.63 -6.10
CA LYS A 182 1.97 -17.94 -6.78
C LYS A 182 0.98 -18.97 -6.22
N SER A 183 -0.27 -18.55 -6.04
CA SER A 183 -1.31 -19.39 -5.41
C SER A 183 -1.63 -20.68 -6.15
N ASP A 184 -1.15 -20.81 -7.38
CA ASP A 184 -1.22 -22.05 -8.19
C ASP A 184 -0.30 -23.18 -7.69
N THR A 185 0.53 -22.91 -6.70
CA THR A 185 1.30 -23.96 -6.01
C THR A 185 0.48 -24.67 -4.93
N LEU A 186 -0.68 -24.14 -4.57
CA LEU A 186 -1.61 -24.72 -3.59
C LEU A 186 -2.86 -25.23 -4.29
N THR A 187 -3.41 -26.32 -3.81
CA THR A 187 -4.74 -26.79 -4.20
C THR A 187 -5.81 -25.82 -3.68
N SER A 188 -7.04 -25.92 -4.19
CA SER A 188 -8.14 -25.05 -3.73
C SER A 188 -8.43 -25.23 -2.23
N GLU A 189 -8.37 -26.46 -1.71
CA GLU A 189 -8.53 -26.72 -0.28
C GLU A 189 -7.40 -26.17 0.55
N GLU A 190 -6.15 -26.42 0.18
CA GLU A 190 -4.98 -25.89 0.86
C GLU A 190 -4.98 -24.37 0.89
N ARG A 191 -5.40 -23.73 -0.21
CA ARG A 191 -5.53 -22.29 -0.32
C ARG A 191 -6.53 -21.72 0.68
N LEU A 192 -7.71 -22.33 0.81
CA LEU A 192 -8.73 -21.93 1.76
C LEU A 192 -8.24 -22.09 3.21
N GLN A 193 -7.71 -23.27 3.56
CA GLN A 193 -7.16 -23.53 4.88
C GLN A 193 -6.01 -22.56 5.23
N PHE A 194 -5.15 -22.25 4.27
CA PHE A 194 -4.04 -21.34 4.45
C PHE A 194 -4.54 -19.91 4.71
N LYS A 195 -5.54 -19.45 3.96
CA LYS A 195 -6.18 -18.14 4.18
C LYS A 195 -6.81 -18.05 5.58
N GLU A 196 -7.52 -19.07 6.03
CA GLU A 196 -8.10 -19.09 7.36
C GLU A 196 -7.06 -19.03 8.46
N ARG A 197 -5.95 -19.77 8.34
CA ARG A 197 -4.83 -19.70 9.28
C ARG A 197 -4.22 -18.32 9.33
N ILE A 198 -3.97 -17.70 8.18
CA ILE A 198 -3.43 -16.34 8.11
C ILE A 198 -4.37 -15.34 8.77
N LYS A 199 -5.69 -15.45 8.55
CA LYS A 199 -6.68 -14.58 9.21
C LYS A 199 -6.67 -14.76 10.73
N ALA A 200 -6.57 -15.99 11.21
CA ALA A 200 -6.44 -16.29 12.63
C ALA A 200 -5.18 -15.65 13.24
N GLU A 201 -4.05 -15.67 12.52
CA GLU A 201 -2.81 -15.02 12.94
C GLU A 201 -2.92 -13.50 12.92
N PHE A 202 -3.59 -12.91 11.93
CA PHE A 202 -3.86 -11.48 11.91
C PHE A 202 -4.66 -11.06 13.15
N ALA A 203 -5.69 -11.80 13.51
CA ALA A 203 -6.50 -11.55 14.71
C ALA A 203 -5.68 -11.75 15.99
N PHE A 204 -4.90 -12.83 16.10
CA PHE A 204 -4.09 -13.14 17.28
C PHE A 204 -3.02 -12.08 17.54
N HIS A 205 -2.36 -11.60 16.51
CA HIS A 205 -1.31 -10.56 16.62
C HIS A 205 -1.86 -9.13 16.56
N ASN A 206 -3.18 -8.96 16.47
CA ASN A 206 -3.87 -7.66 16.34
C ASN A 206 -3.29 -6.83 15.17
N LEU A 207 -3.09 -7.48 14.01
CA LEU A 207 -2.60 -6.83 12.81
C LEU A 207 -3.75 -6.17 12.07
N LYS A 208 -3.62 -4.87 11.83
CA LYS A 208 -4.62 -4.08 11.11
C LYS A 208 -4.31 -4.11 9.62
N MET A 209 -5.17 -4.76 8.84
CA MET A 209 -5.09 -4.79 7.37
C MET A 209 -6.16 -3.88 6.78
N PHE A 210 -5.83 -3.27 5.64
CA PHE A 210 -6.83 -2.49 4.88
C PHE A 210 -7.81 -3.44 4.17
N PRO A 211 -9.13 -3.13 4.08
CA PRO A 211 -9.82 -1.92 4.54
C PRO A 211 -10.09 -1.91 6.06
N TYR A 212 -10.03 -0.71 6.64
CA TYR A 212 -10.30 -0.51 8.06
C TYR A 212 -11.81 -0.37 8.33
N ASP A 213 -12.22 -0.57 9.59
CA ASP A 213 -13.58 -0.23 10.01
C ASP A 213 -13.67 1.28 10.27
N ASN A 214 -14.68 1.92 9.72
CA ASN A 214 -14.98 3.32 9.97
C ASN A 214 -16.49 3.47 10.24
N ASP A 215 -16.85 4.18 11.29
CA ASP A 215 -18.24 4.44 11.66
C ASP A 215 -18.96 5.39 10.67
N GLU A 216 -18.20 6.15 9.88
CA GLU A 216 -18.73 7.08 8.87
C GLU A 216 -19.22 6.40 7.60
N TYR A 217 -18.89 5.12 7.37
CA TYR A 217 -19.32 4.38 6.18
C TYR A 217 -20.83 4.13 6.19
N ASP A 218 -21.44 4.26 5.04
CA ASP A 218 -22.80 3.83 4.83
C ASP A 218 -22.92 2.29 4.79
N ASP A 219 -24.16 1.78 4.72
CA ASP A 219 -24.40 0.34 4.75
C ASP A 219 -23.88 -0.38 3.50
N GLU A 220 -23.85 0.30 2.34
CA GLU A 220 -23.34 -0.26 1.08
C GLU A 220 -21.82 -0.35 1.12
N GLU A 221 -21.15 0.69 1.60
CA GLU A 221 -19.69 0.70 1.80
C GLU A 221 -19.24 -0.35 2.83
N ARG A 222 -19.97 -0.47 3.94
CA ARG A 222 -19.71 -1.52 4.96
C ARG A 222 -19.86 -2.91 4.39
N ALA A 223 -20.91 -3.17 3.58
CA ALA A 223 -21.10 -4.45 2.94
C ALA A 223 -19.98 -4.79 1.95
N LEU A 224 -19.55 -3.80 1.15
CA LEU A 224 -18.42 -3.95 0.23
C LEU A 224 -17.12 -4.23 0.99
N ASN A 225 -16.82 -3.46 2.02
CA ASN A 225 -15.62 -3.65 2.85
C ASN A 225 -15.61 -5.02 3.52
N GLN A 226 -16.77 -5.51 3.97
CA GLN A 226 -16.88 -6.85 4.54
C GLN A 226 -16.62 -7.95 3.52
N GLN A 227 -17.09 -7.80 2.27
CA GLN A 227 -16.77 -8.73 1.19
C GLN A 227 -15.26 -8.77 0.92
N ILE A 228 -14.61 -7.61 0.87
CA ILE A 228 -13.15 -7.52 0.69
C ILE A 228 -12.40 -8.16 1.86
N LYS A 229 -12.79 -7.90 3.10
CA LYS A 229 -12.20 -8.55 4.29
C LYS A 229 -12.30 -10.07 4.24
N ASN A 230 -13.37 -10.60 3.68
CA ASN A 230 -13.53 -12.03 3.49
C ASN A 230 -12.57 -12.60 2.41
N LEU A 231 -12.20 -11.79 1.42
CA LEU A 231 -11.26 -12.18 0.38
C LEU A 231 -9.79 -12.02 0.79
N VAL A 232 -9.47 -11.08 1.68
CA VAL A 232 -8.10 -10.83 2.17
C VAL A 232 -7.63 -12.01 3.03
N PRO A 233 -6.37 -12.49 2.83
CA PRO A 233 -5.39 -12.15 1.80
C PRO A 233 -5.77 -12.68 0.43
N PHE A 234 -5.54 -11.89 -0.62
CA PHE A 234 -5.85 -12.29 -1.99
C PHE A 234 -4.88 -13.36 -2.49
N ALA A 235 -5.40 -14.50 -2.94
CA ALA A 235 -4.60 -15.57 -3.54
C ALA A 235 -4.44 -15.34 -5.04
N ILE A 236 -3.25 -14.94 -5.47
CA ILE A 236 -3.00 -14.44 -6.81
C ILE A 236 -1.97 -15.21 -7.61
N VAL A 237 -2.13 -15.13 -8.92
CA VAL A 237 -1.13 -15.58 -9.90
C VAL A 237 -0.85 -14.41 -10.84
N GLY A 238 0.43 -14.05 -11.02
CA GLY A 238 0.85 -13.11 -12.04
C GLY A 238 1.42 -13.82 -13.25
N SER A 239 1.14 -13.29 -14.44
CA SER A 239 1.78 -13.74 -15.69
C SER A 239 1.85 -12.58 -16.69
N GLU A 240 2.97 -12.50 -17.39
CA GLU A 240 3.17 -11.57 -18.52
C GLU A 240 3.03 -12.30 -19.87
N LYS A 241 2.85 -13.62 -19.85
CA LYS A 241 2.75 -14.45 -21.05
C LYS A 241 1.30 -14.69 -21.40
N ASP A 242 1.02 -14.68 -22.71
CA ASP A 242 -0.25 -15.13 -23.23
C ASP A 242 -0.17 -16.64 -23.57
N ILE A 243 -1.23 -17.34 -23.27
CA ILE A 243 -1.43 -18.75 -23.56
C ILE A 243 -2.70 -18.93 -24.39
N ILE A 244 -2.76 -19.96 -25.19
CA ILE A 244 -3.95 -20.23 -26.00
C ILE A 244 -4.84 -21.21 -25.25
N ILE A 245 -6.05 -20.78 -24.87
CA ILE A 245 -7.09 -21.62 -24.30
C ILE A 245 -8.30 -21.57 -25.22
N ASN A 246 -8.74 -22.72 -25.71
CA ASN A 246 -9.88 -22.83 -26.63
C ASN A 246 -9.77 -21.90 -27.85
N GLY A 247 -8.57 -21.73 -28.42
CA GLY A 247 -8.31 -20.89 -29.58
C GLY A 247 -8.27 -19.37 -29.29
N LYS A 248 -8.39 -18.93 -28.03
CA LYS A 248 -8.25 -17.54 -27.61
C LYS A 248 -6.96 -17.33 -26.85
N ALA A 249 -6.23 -16.27 -27.19
CA ALA A 249 -5.07 -15.84 -26.40
C ALA A 249 -5.57 -15.20 -25.11
N VAL A 250 -5.18 -15.74 -23.96
CA VAL A 250 -5.49 -15.27 -22.63
C VAL A 250 -4.23 -15.15 -21.82
N ARG A 251 -4.16 -14.18 -20.94
CA ARG A 251 -3.03 -14.01 -20.02
C ARG A 251 -3.00 -15.15 -19.03
N GLY A 252 -1.90 -15.89 -19.00
CA GLY A 252 -1.81 -17.05 -18.14
C GLY A 252 -0.43 -17.68 -18.15
N ARG A 253 -0.33 -18.81 -17.49
CA ARG A 253 0.89 -19.63 -17.48
C ARG A 253 0.57 -21.11 -17.55
N GLN A 254 1.44 -21.82 -18.19
CA GLN A 254 1.42 -23.26 -18.22
C GLN A 254 2.43 -23.82 -17.21
N ASN A 255 2.00 -24.72 -16.36
CA ASN A 255 2.84 -25.46 -15.45
C ASN A 255 2.70 -26.98 -15.71
N ARG A 256 3.37 -27.81 -14.90
CA ARG A 256 3.31 -29.28 -15.05
C ARG A 256 1.92 -29.86 -14.78
N TRP A 257 1.09 -29.12 -14.03
CA TRP A 257 -0.21 -29.59 -13.56
C TRP A 257 -1.35 -29.12 -14.43
N GLY A 258 -1.10 -28.18 -15.32
CA GLY A 258 -2.11 -27.65 -16.20
C GLY A 258 -1.85 -26.22 -16.63
N VAL A 259 -2.91 -25.60 -17.10
CA VAL A 259 -2.91 -24.24 -17.61
C VAL A 259 -3.68 -23.35 -16.64
N ILE A 260 -3.11 -22.19 -16.29
CA ILE A 260 -3.72 -21.23 -15.41
C ILE A 260 -4.04 -19.98 -16.21
N ASN A 261 -5.31 -19.62 -16.25
CA ASN A 261 -5.78 -18.34 -16.72
C ASN A 261 -5.81 -17.36 -15.54
N VAL A 262 -5.09 -16.24 -15.66
CA VAL A 262 -5.01 -15.24 -14.59
C VAL A 262 -6.33 -14.49 -14.41
N GLU A 263 -7.11 -14.37 -15.48
CA GLU A 263 -8.42 -13.70 -15.47
C GLU A 263 -9.59 -14.65 -15.22
N ASP A 264 -9.34 -15.85 -14.69
CA ASP A 264 -10.38 -16.79 -14.32
C ASP A 264 -10.48 -16.88 -12.80
N GLU A 265 -11.65 -16.56 -12.27
CA GLU A 265 -11.93 -16.57 -10.82
C GLU A 265 -11.81 -17.97 -10.21
N ALA A 266 -12.01 -19.02 -10.99
CA ALA A 266 -11.81 -20.40 -10.54
C ALA A 266 -10.32 -20.71 -10.29
N HIS A 267 -9.42 -20.05 -11.02
CA HIS A 267 -7.99 -20.28 -10.92
C HIS A 267 -7.31 -19.43 -9.85
N CYS A 268 -7.66 -18.13 -9.74
CA CYS A 268 -7.06 -17.23 -8.76
C CYS A 268 -7.93 -16.00 -8.51
N GLU A 269 -7.57 -15.23 -7.51
CA GLU A 269 -8.32 -14.03 -7.08
C GLU A 269 -7.76 -12.71 -7.67
N PHE A 270 -7.05 -12.79 -8.80
CA PHE A 270 -6.43 -11.63 -9.43
C PHE A 270 -7.44 -10.55 -9.85
N ILE A 271 -8.57 -10.95 -10.42
CA ILE A 271 -9.62 -10.01 -10.84
C ILE A 271 -10.13 -9.20 -9.63
N TYR A 272 -10.36 -9.88 -8.50
CA TYR A 272 -10.81 -9.22 -7.27
C TYR A 272 -9.78 -8.23 -6.76
N LEU A 273 -8.48 -8.59 -6.73
CA LEU A 273 -7.41 -7.67 -6.36
C LEU A 273 -7.34 -6.46 -7.28
N ARG A 274 -7.40 -6.67 -8.62
CA ARG A 274 -7.37 -5.57 -9.60
C ARG A 274 -8.56 -4.62 -9.42
N ASN A 275 -9.76 -5.17 -9.27
CA ASN A 275 -10.96 -4.37 -9.04
C ASN A 275 -10.88 -3.60 -7.72
N PHE A 276 -10.42 -4.25 -6.66
CA PHE A 276 -10.19 -3.63 -5.36
C PHE A 276 -9.22 -2.43 -5.45
N LEU A 277 -8.06 -2.61 -6.06
CA LEU A 277 -7.05 -1.56 -6.16
C LEU A 277 -7.46 -0.40 -7.07
N MET A 278 -8.19 -0.69 -8.19
CA MET A 278 -8.40 0.29 -9.25
C MET A 278 -9.82 0.86 -9.30
N ARG A 279 -10.84 0.06 -8.96
CA ARG A 279 -12.24 0.44 -9.17
C ARG A 279 -12.97 0.83 -7.90
N THR A 280 -12.69 0.16 -6.79
CA THR A 280 -13.50 0.33 -5.57
C THR A 280 -12.80 1.12 -4.48
N HIS A 281 -11.52 0.87 -4.18
CA HIS A 281 -10.88 1.39 -2.97
C HIS A 281 -9.66 2.30 -3.23
N LEU A 282 -9.40 2.69 -4.48
CA LEU A 282 -8.25 3.55 -4.81
C LEU A 282 -8.32 4.89 -4.05
N GLN A 283 -9.48 5.55 -4.11
CA GLN A 283 -9.66 6.84 -3.46
C GLN A 283 -9.62 6.72 -1.94
N GLU A 284 -10.24 5.69 -1.38
CA GLU A 284 -10.23 5.41 0.05
C GLU A 284 -8.81 5.18 0.58
N MET A 285 -7.96 4.45 -0.16
CA MET A 285 -6.54 4.28 0.22
C MET A 285 -5.77 5.61 0.25
N ILE A 286 -6.06 6.52 -0.67
CA ILE A 286 -5.45 7.85 -0.70
C ILE A 286 -5.92 8.68 0.49
N GLU A 287 -7.22 8.68 0.78
CA GLU A 287 -7.83 9.42 1.90
C GLU A 287 -7.36 8.88 3.25
N THR A 288 -7.38 7.58 3.44
CA THR A 288 -6.87 6.93 4.66
C THR A 288 -5.39 7.24 4.88
N THR A 289 -4.58 7.23 3.82
CA THR A 289 -3.17 7.66 3.93
C THR A 289 -3.06 9.09 4.42
N SER A 290 -3.91 9.98 3.91
CA SER A 290 -3.91 11.40 4.30
C SER A 290 -4.37 11.60 5.74
N GLN A 291 -5.49 11.00 6.10
CA GLN A 291 -6.20 11.26 7.36
C GLN A 291 -5.62 10.50 8.56
N ILE A 292 -5.11 9.27 8.35
CA ILE A 292 -4.63 8.42 9.44
C ILE A 292 -3.09 8.39 9.47
N HIS A 293 -2.46 7.84 8.43
CA HIS A 293 -1.02 7.59 8.46
C HIS A 293 -0.19 8.87 8.44
N TYR A 294 -0.55 9.79 7.53
CA TYR A 294 0.17 11.05 7.40
C TYR A 294 -0.08 11.98 8.59
N GLU A 295 -1.32 12.15 9.04
CA GLU A 295 -1.60 13.02 10.20
C GLU A 295 -0.96 12.50 11.48
N THR A 296 -0.93 11.17 11.69
CA THR A 296 -0.19 10.57 12.81
C THR A 296 1.31 10.88 12.71
N PHE A 297 1.89 10.77 11.53
CA PHE A 297 3.30 11.11 11.29
C PHE A 297 3.53 12.61 11.51
N ARG A 298 2.71 13.47 10.92
CA ARG A 298 2.79 14.94 11.01
C ARG A 298 2.72 15.43 12.46
N ALA A 299 1.76 14.92 13.22
CA ALA A 299 1.60 15.28 14.63
C ALA A 299 2.87 14.95 15.44
N LYS A 300 3.45 13.75 15.26
CA LYS A 300 4.70 13.35 15.92
C LYS A 300 5.87 14.27 15.55
N GLN A 301 6.01 14.63 14.28
CA GLN A 301 7.09 15.50 13.82
C GLN A 301 6.96 16.93 14.38
N LEU A 302 5.75 17.49 14.39
CA LEU A 302 5.50 18.82 14.91
C LEU A 302 5.68 18.89 16.44
N LEU A 303 5.30 17.87 17.18
CA LEU A 303 5.55 17.78 18.62
C LEU A 303 7.06 17.74 18.91
N ALA A 304 7.81 16.90 18.19
CA ALA A 304 9.26 16.83 18.35
C ALA A 304 9.96 18.17 18.03
N LEU A 305 9.49 18.90 17.03
CA LEU A 305 9.99 20.26 16.72
C LEU A 305 9.68 21.24 17.85
N LYS A 306 8.48 21.22 18.42
CA LYS A 306 8.07 22.07 19.52
C LYS A 306 8.92 21.79 20.78
N GLU A 307 9.14 20.54 21.11
CA GLU A 307 9.97 20.13 22.25
C GLU A 307 11.43 20.56 22.06
N SER A 308 11.99 20.39 20.87
CA SER A 308 13.36 20.82 20.58
C SER A 308 13.52 22.34 20.62
N SER A 309 12.49 23.11 20.28
CA SER A 309 12.51 24.59 20.40
C SER A 309 12.32 25.08 21.83
N ALA A 310 11.63 24.29 22.69
CA ALA A 310 11.41 24.66 24.10
C ALA A 310 12.64 24.39 24.99
N HIS A 311 13.57 23.53 24.59
CA HIS A 311 14.75 23.13 25.35
C HIS A 311 16.07 23.79 24.89
N GLY A 312 16.05 24.79 23.98
CA GLY A 312 17.23 25.47 23.47
C GLY A 312 17.40 26.89 24.02
N PRO A 313 18.51 27.21 24.74
CA PRO A 313 18.87 28.60 24.95
C PRO A 313 19.55 29.17 23.69
N GLY A 314 18.83 30.00 22.95
CA GLY A 314 19.42 30.92 21.98
C GLY A 314 19.68 30.45 20.58
N GLY A 315 19.00 31.04 19.63
CA GLY A 315 19.51 31.32 18.28
C GLY A 315 19.32 30.29 17.19
N GLY A 316 18.31 30.53 16.40
CA GLY A 316 18.29 30.49 14.95
C GLY A 316 19.15 29.48 14.21
N ALA A 317 18.61 28.29 13.99
CA ALA A 317 18.76 27.54 12.74
C ALA A 317 17.68 26.45 12.74
N SER A 318 16.73 26.54 11.81
CA SER A 318 15.78 25.47 11.54
C SER A 318 16.55 24.20 11.20
N ARG A 319 16.64 23.25 12.14
CA ARG A 319 17.18 21.92 11.85
C ARG A 319 16.30 21.25 10.78
N PRO A 320 16.88 20.66 9.76
CA PRO A 320 16.10 19.97 8.75
C PRO A 320 15.28 18.85 9.40
N ILE A 321 14.00 18.77 9.05
CA ILE A 321 13.09 17.68 9.42
C ILE A 321 13.67 16.40 8.81
N SER A 322 14.38 15.62 9.62
CA SER A 322 15.05 14.39 9.18
C SER A 322 14.56 13.21 10.02
N PRO A 323 14.42 12.02 9.42
CA PRO A 323 14.09 10.77 10.13
C PRO A 323 15.06 10.38 11.24
N ALA A 324 16.17 11.08 11.38
CA ALA A 324 17.15 10.89 12.47
C ALA A 324 16.57 11.17 13.88
N ALA A 325 15.49 11.95 14.00
CA ALA A 325 14.85 12.20 15.29
C ALA A 325 14.29 10.95 15.97
N ASP A 326 13.82 9.98 15.18
CA ASP A 326 13.32 8.69 15.72
C ASP A 326 14.45 7.84 16.35
N ARG A 327 15.72 8.04 15.94
CA ARG A 327 16.87 7.31 16.52
C ARG A 327 17.28 7.85 17.90
N GLU A 328 17.10 9.13 18.15
CA GLU A 328 17.44 9.72 19.46
C GLU A 328 16.40 9.37 20.52
N MET A 329 15.10 9.33 20.15
CA MET A 329 14.05 8.91 21.11
C MET A 329 14.15 7.43 21.50
N SER A 330 14.51 6.53 20.57
CA SER A 330 14.72 5.12 20.89
C SER A 330 15.95 4.88 21.76
N ARG A 331 16.98 5.72 21.68
CA ARG A 331 18.17 5.67 22.56
C ARG A 331 17.90 6.26 23.95
N GLY A 332 17.02 7.25 24.07
CA GLY A 332 16.60 7.82 25.35
C GLY A 332 15.81 6.83 26.21
N SER A 333 14.90 6.07 25.62
CA SER A 333 14.11 5.03 26.32
C SER A 333 14.96 3.83 26.79
N GLN A 334 16.06 3.50 26.09
CA GLN A 334 16.96 2.42 26.52
C GLN A 334 17.92 2.83 27.65
N ARG A 335 18.19 4.13 27.82
CA ARG A 335 19.06 4.60 28.94
C ARG A 335 18.32 4.69 30.28
N LEU A 336 17.01 4.79 30.29
CA LEU A 336 16.19 4.83 31.51
C LEU A 336 15.85 3.43 32.08
N GLY A 337 16.16 2.34 31.36
CA GLY A 337 15.90 0.96 31.77
C GLY A 337 17.08 0.20 32.39
N LEU A 338 18.25 0.82 32.56
CA LEU A 338 19.49 0.14 33.02
C LEU A 338 20.06 0.63 34.35
N ASN A 339 19.31 1.43 35.12
CA ASN A 339 19.69 1.73 36.53
C ASN A 339 18.59 1.28 37.48
N GLY A 340 18.64 0.03 37.86
CA GLY A 340 17.76 -0.56 38.87
C GLY A 340 18.01 -2.06 39.02
N TYR A 341 19.03 -2.40 39.83
CA TYR A 341 19.43 -3.73 40.35
C TYR A 341 20.03 -4.72 39.37
#